data_89cb54694203d81d30f47f0f3fc359ba
#
_entry.id   89cb54694203d81d30f47f0f3fc359ba
#
_cell.length_a   1.000
_cell.length_b   1.000
_cell.length_c   1.000
_cell.angle_alpha   90.00
_cell.angle_beta   90.00
_cell.angle_gamma   90.00
#
_symmetry.space_group_name_H-M   'P 1'
#
loop_
_entity.id
_entity.type
_entity.pdbx_description
1 polymer ?
#
loop_
_entity_poly.entity_id
_entity_poly.type
_entity_poly.pdbx_seq_one_letter_code
_entity_poly.pdbx_strand_id
1 'polypeptide(L)'
;KELGLEQNTVIVFTSDNGGFYSATSNAPLRANKGAYYEGGIRVPLIIKWPGTGKAGLVVNEPVTSTDLYPTCLAAAGLPLRPNQHQDGVNLRPGLTGAGSLPPRSLFWHYPHYNEHPSSVPSSVIRKGPWKLIETFDPAGIELYNLATDVSETKDLAAAEPATVAELRRELDAWRNAVGAEKMLPNPDYDPSVQPAKKKKQKTVRD
;
A
#
# COMPACT_ATOMS: atom_id res chain seq x y z
N LYS A 1 4.57 30.45 10.53
CA LYS A 1 4.49 31.92 10.24
C LYS A 1 5.36 32.70 11.19
N GLU A 2 5.20 32.50 12.49
CA GLU A 2 5.94 33.29 13.53
C GLU A 2 7.47 33.24 13.37
N LEU A 3 8.02 32.12 12.93
CA LEU A 3 9.47 31.95 12.74
C LEU A 3 9.94 32.29 11.31
N GLY A 4 9.08 32.76 10.42
CA GLY A 4 9.44 33.08 9.03
C GLY A 4 9.83 31.90 8.14
N LEU A 5 9.62 30.66 8.59
CA LEU A 5 10.07 29.44 7.89
C LEU A 5 9.08 28.92 6.83
N GLU A 6 7.91 29.51 6.70
CA GLU A 6 6.81 28.98 5.88
C GLU A 6 7.20 28.76 4.41
N GLN A 7 8.02 29.64 3.85
CA GLN A 7 8.46 29.58 2.45
C GLN A 7 9.65 28.63 2.21
N ASN A 8 10.30 28.21 3.29
CA ASN A 8 11.45 27.29 3.25
C ASN A 8 11.17 25.96 3.96
N THR A 9 9.90 25.54 4.01
CA THR A 9 9.52 24.29 4.68
C THR A 9 8.56 23.49 3.80
N VAL A 10 8.96 22.27 3.41
CA VAL A 10 8.07 21.27 2.84
C VAL A 10 7.34 20.57 3.97
N ILE A 11 6.02 20.44 3.85
CA ILE A 11 5.20 19.71 4.81
C ILE A 11 4.58 18.53 4.11
N VAL A 12 4.75 17.32 4.67
CA VAL A 12 4.11 16.09 4.24
C VAL A 12 3.21 15.59 5.36
N PHE A 13 1.93 15.45 5.07
CA PHE A 13 0.97 14.83 5.97
C PHE A 13 0.49 13.52 5.35
N THR A 14 0.65 12.42 6.05
CA THR A 14 0.22 11.09 5.63
C THR A 14 0.02 10.18 6.85
N SER A 15 -0.39 8.94 6.62
CA SER A 15 -0.41 7.87 7.62
C SER A 15 0.48 6.73 7.15
N ASP A 16 0.95 5.90 8.07
CA ASP A 16 1.74 4.69 7.77
C ASP A 16 0.88 3.55 7.22
N ASN A 17 -0.39 3.49 7.60
CA ASN A 17 -1.37 2.47 7.20
C ASN A 17 -2.80 2.98 7.42
N GLY A 18 -3.79 2.21 6.95
CA GLY A 18 -5.20 2.49 7.18
C GLY A 18 -5.57 2.50 8.66
N GLY A 19 -6.69 3.14 8.99
CA GLY A 19 -7.15 3.28 10.37
C GLY A 19 -7.47 1.92 11.02
N PHE A 20 -7.26 1.84 12.33
CA PHE A 20 -7.53 0.63 13.10
C PHE A 20 -9.04 0.46 13.35
N TYR A 21 -9.56 -0.74 13.16
CA TYR A 21 -11.01 -1.04 13.12
C TYR A 21 -11.77 -0.66 14.40
N SER A 22 -11.12 -0.67 15.57
CA SER A 22 -11.79 -0.30 16.82
C SER A 22 -11.74 1.19 17.13
N ALA A 23 -10.96 1.98 16.38
CA ALA A 23 -10.75 3.40 16.63
C ALA A 23 -11.39 4.29 15.57
N THR A 24 -11.52 3.80 14.32
CA THR A 24 -12.02 4.61 13.21
C THR A 24 -12.67 3.76 12.12
N SER A 25 -13.33 4.43 11.17
CA SER A 25 -13.87 3.82 9.95
C SER A 25 -13.05 4.27 8.74
N ASN A 26 -12.73 3.33 7.85
CA ASN A 26 -12.10 3.62 6.57
C ASN A 26 -13.13 3.64 5.41
N ALA A 27 -14.42 3.55 5.71
CA ALA A 27 -15.46 3.57 4.67
C ALA A 27 -15.32 4.79 3.75
N PRO A 28 -15.51 4.64 2.43
CA PRO A 28 -16.05 3.47 1.73
C PRO A 28 -15.00 2.37 1.41
N LEU A 29 -13.75 2.51 1.84
CA LEU A 29 -12.68 1.56 1.58
C LEU A 29 -12.86 0.29 2.41
N ARG A 30 -12.61 -0.87 1.78
CA ARG A 30 -12.76 -2.19 2.41
C ARG A 30 -11.68 -2.43 3.46
N ALA A 31 -12.05 -3.02 4.60
CA ALA A 31 -11.20 -3.42 5.70
C ALA A 31 -10.44 -2.26 6.38
N ASN A 32 -9.35 -2.58 7.09
CA ASN A 32 -8.66 -1.68 8.01
C ASN A 32 -7.17 -2.04 8.09
N LYS A 33 -6.42 -1.34 8.95
CA LYS A 33 -5.02 -1.66 9.29
C LYS A 33 -4.81 -3.17 9.41
N GLY A 34 -3.79 -3.68 8.73
CA GLY A 34 -3.40 -5.09 8.72
C GLY A 34 -3.95 -5.89 7.53
N ALA A 35 -4.87 -5.34 6.74
CA ALA A 35 -5.36 -5.96 5.52
C ALA A 35 -4.75 -5.33 4.26
N TYR A 36 -4.74 -6.07 3.16
CA TYR A 36 -4.29 -5.56 1.85
C TYR A 36 -5.40 -4.95 0.99
N TYR A 37 -6.63 -4.91 1.49
CA TYR A 37 -7.68 -4.12 0.86
C TYR A 37 -7.40 -2.62 1.02
N GLU A 38 -8.04 -1.80 0.20
CA GLU A 38 -7.80 -0.35 0.17
C GLU A 38 -7.87 0.30 1.55
N GLY A 39 -8.79 -0.12 2.43
CA GLY A 39 -8.89 0.42 3.78
C GLY A 39 -7.71 0.13 4.69
N GLY A 40 -6.86 -0.84 4.34
CA GLY A 40 -5.63 -1.15 5.07
C GLY A 40 -4.40 -0.44 4.55
N ILE A 41 -4.34 -0.14 3.25
CA ILE A 41 -3.13 0.39 2.59
C ILE A 41 -3.30 1.76 1.93
N ARG A 42 -4.53 2.18 1.61
CA ARG A 42 -4.77 3.50 1.03
C ARG A 42 -4.98 4.53 2.13
N VAL A 43 -4.12 5.52 2.16
CA VAL A 43 -4.09 6.59 3.16
C VAL A 43 -4.08 7.96 2.49
N PRO A 44 -4.50 9.03 3.19
CA PRO A 44 -4.36 10.39 2.68
C PRO A 44 -2.89 10.76 2.55
N LEU A 45 -2.55 11.51 1.51
CA LEU A 45 -1.26 12.16 1.35
C LEU A 45 -1.49 13.61 0.94
N ILE A 46 -0.99 14.54 1.74
CA ILE A 46 -1.03 15.97 1.46
C ILE A 46 0.40 16.51 1.48
N ILE A 47 0.82 17.18 0.43
CA ILE A 47 2.15 17.76 0.33
C ILE A 47 2.02 19.26 0.07
N LYS A 48 2.59 20.05 0.98
CA LYS A 48 2.84 21.48 0.76
C LYS A 48 4.32 21.66 0.39
N TRP A 49 4.58 22.14 -0.82
CA TRP A 49 5.94 22.44 -1.27
C TRP A 49 5.99 23.86 -1.84
N PRO A 50 6.40 24.84 -1.04
CA PRO A 50 6.45 26.24 -1.46
C PRO A 50 7.29 26.47 -2.72
N GLY A 51 6.81 27.31 -3.62
CA GLY A 51 7.48 27.61 -4.89
C GLY A 51 7.48 26.45 -5.93
N THR A 52 6.95 25.28 -5.57
CA THR A 52 6.92 24.13 -6.48
C THR A 52 5.51 23.53 -6.61
N GLY A 53 4.89 23.16 -5.49
CA GLY A 53 3.58 22.53 -5.50
C GLY A 53 2.46 23.50 -5.88
N LYS A 54 1.60 23.07 -6.82
CA LYS A 54 0.41 23.85 -7.21
C LYS A 54 -0.67 23.70 -6.14
N ALA A 55 -1.07 24.80 -5.54
CA ALA A 55 -2.10 24.83 -4.50
C ALA A 55 -3.45 24.31 -5.04
N GLY A 56 -4.14 23.47 -4.25
CA GLY A 56 -5.44 22.90 -4.59
C GLY A 56 -5.39 21.80 -5.65
N LEU A 57 -4.22 21.40 -6.13
CA LEU A 57 -4.09 20.29 -7.08
C LEU A 57 -4.45 18.96 -6.41
N VAL A 58 -5.26 18.17 -7.09
CA VAL A 58 -5.55 16.77 -6.74
C VAL A 58 -4.85 15.87 -7.74
N VAL A 59 -4.05 14.94 -7.24
CA VAL A 59 -3.28 13.97 -8.02
C VAL A 59 -3.88 12.59 -7.75
N ASN A 60 -4.27 11.88 -8.80
CA ASN A 60 -4.94 10.58 -8.71
C ASN A 60 -4.01 9.38 -8.97
N GLU A 61 -2.78 9.65 -9.39
CA GLU A 61 -1.78 8.60 -9.57
C GLU A 61 -1.43 7.97 -8.22
N PRO A 62 -1.43 6.63 -8.13
CA PRO A 62 -1.05 5.94 -6.91
C PRO A 62 0.43 6.15 -6.58
N VAL A 63 0.68 6.51 -5.33
CA VAL A 63 2.01 6.75 -4.79
C VAL A 63 2.20 5.94 -3.49
N THR A 64 3.45 5.75 -3.09
CA THR A 64 3.79 5.01 -1.87
C THR A 64 4.76 5.80 -0.98
N SER A 65 4.94 5.37 0.26
CA SER A 65 5.89 6.01 1.19
C SER A 65 7.34 5.99 0.68
N THR A 66 7.70 5.03 -0.17
CA THR A 66 9.04 4.96 -0.79
C THR A 66 9.32 6.15 -1.71
N ASP A 67 8.30 6.82 -2.23
CA ASP A 67 8.40 8.00 -3.08
C ASP A 67 8.84 9.26 -2.30
N LEU A 68 8.68 9.25 -0.98
CA LEU A 68 9.03 10.41 -0.16
C LEU A 68 10.53 10.67 -0.15
N TYR A 69 11.36 9.62 -0.13
CA TYR A 69 12.82 9.79 -0.11
C TYR A 69 13.36 10.54 -1.35
N PRO A 70 13.13 10.07 -2.60
CA PRO A 70 13.58 10.82 -3.77
C PRO A 70 12.92 12.19 -3.91
N THR A 71 11.68 12.35 -3.41
CA THR A 71 11.00 13.66 -3.38
C THR A 71 11.67 14.62 -2.42
N CYS A 72 12.10 14.17 -1.24
CA CYS A 72 12.84 14.97 -0.27
C CYS A 72 14.23 15.37 -0.82
N LEU A 73 14.94 14.46 -1.50
CA LEU A 73 16.19 14.80 -2.18
C LEU A 73 15.98 15.92 -3.18
N ALA A 74 14.95 15.79 -4.02
CA ALA A 74 14.63 16.83 -5.01
C ALA A 74 14.23 18.17 -4.35
N ALA A 75 13.53 18.13 -3.21
CA ALA A 75 13.16 19.32 -2.45
C ALA A 75 14.38 20.02 -1.84
N ALA A 76 15.38 19.26 -1.44
CA ALA A 76 16.64 19.77 -0.90
C ALA A 76 17.63 20.22 -1.99
N GLY A 77 17.27 20.09 -3.30
CA GLY A 77 18.17 20.38 -4.41
C GLY A 77 19.33 19.38 -4.54
N LEU A 78 19.19 18.20 -3.94
CA LEU A 78 20.19 17.15 -3.96
C LEU A 78 19.98 16.20 -5.16
N PRO A 79 21.06 15.58 -5.67
CA PRO A 79 20.94 14.58 -6.73
C PRO A 79 20.17 13.34 -6.24
N LEU A 80 19.35 12.78 -7.12
CA LEU A 80 18.68 11.50 -6.85
C LEU A 80 19.71 10.38 -6.68
N ARG A 81 19.35 9.35 -5.91
CA ARG A 81 20.20 8.20 -5.60
C ARG A 81 19.51 6.88 -5.96
N PRO A 82 19.41 6.52 -7.26
CA PRO A 82 18.64 5.37 -7.73
C PRO A 82 18.95 4.05 -6.99
N ASN A 83 20.19 3.83 -6.60
CA ASN A 83 20.58 2.64 -5.83
C ASN A 83 20.02 2.60 -4.39
N GLN A 84 19.47 3.72 -3.90
CA GLN A 84 18.89 3.83 -2.55
C GLN A 84 17.37 3.93 -2.55
N HIS A 85 16.76 4.29 -3.70
CA HIS A 85 15.31 4.40 -3.86
C HIS A 85 14.83 3.61 -5.08
N GLN A 86 15.14 2.31 -5.13
CA GLN A 86 14.86 1.44 -6.27
C GLN A 86 13.36 1.41 -6.65
N ASP A 87 12.47 1.48 -5.65
CA ASP A 87 11.01 1.45 -5.85
C ASP A 87 10.37 2.85 -5.84
N GLY A 88 11.08 3.86 -5.35
CA GLY A 88 10.56 5.21 -5.17
C GLY A 88 10.78 6.11 -6.38
N VAL A 89 9.80 6.96 -6.68
CA VAL A 89 9.90 8.00 -7.72
C VAL A 89 9.75 9.38 -7.10
N ASN A 90 10.41 10.39 -7.71
CA ASN A 90 10.23 11.78 -7.30
C ASN A 90 8.85 12.29 -7.71
N LEU A 91 8.05 12.74 -6.75
CA LEU A 91 6.67 13.20 -6.94
C LEU A 91 6.56 14.62 -7.52
N ARG A 92 7.67 15.36 -7.65
CA ARG A 92 7.67 16.74 -8.15
C ARG A 92 6.88 16.95 -9.44
N PRO A 93 7.03 16.11 -10.50
CA PRO A 93 6.27 16.27 -11.74
C PRO A 93 4.76 16.30 -11.54
N GLY A 94 4.22 15.38 -10.76
CA GLY A 94 2.79 15.34 -10.42
C GLY A 94 2.36 16.56 -9.59
N LEU A 95 3.18 17.00 -8.64
CA LEU A 95 2.87 18.12 -7.73
C LEU A 95 2.84 19.49 -8.40
N THR A 96 3.54 19.68 -9.52
CA THR A 96 3.53 20.94 -10.28
C THR A 96 2.29 21.09 -11.15
N GLY A 97 1.60 19.98 -11.45
CA GLY A 97 0.51 19.93 -12.43
C GLY A 97 0.98 20.11 -13.89
N ALA A 98 2.29 20.11 -14.14
CA ALA A 98 2.88 20.25 -15.47
C ALA A 98 3.34 18.90 -16.07
N GLY A 99 3.24 17.82 -15.31
CA GLY A 99 3.61 16.47 -15.73
C GLY A 99 2.84 15.40 -14.99
N SER A 100 3.02 14.16 -15.42
CA SER A 100 2.50 12.94 -14.76
C SER A 100 3.65 12.13 -14.17
N LEU A 101 3.33 11.25 -13.23
CA LEU A 101 4.27 10.25 -12.76
C LEU A 101 4.41 9.13 -13.80
N PRO A 102 5.57 8.47 -13.90
CA PRO A 102 5.72 7.35 -14.81
C PRO A 102 4.75 6.23 -14.44
N PRO A 103 4.08 5.60 -15.42
CA PRO A 103 3.29 4.40 -15.16
C PRO A 103 4.16 3.32 -14.53
N ARG A 104 3.65 2.72 -13.45
CA ARG A 104 4.35 1.64 -12.74
C ARG A 104 3.37 0.74 -12.02
N SER A 105 3.83 -0.46 -11.71
CA SER A 105 3.14 -1.35 -10.79
C SER A 105 3.64 -1.12 -9.37
N LEU A 106 2.74 -1.27 -8.41
CA LEU A 106 3.04 -1.25 -6.99
C LEU A 106 2.82 -2.66 -6.43
N PHE A 107 3.70 -3.08 -5.52
CA PHE A 107 3.71 -4.44 -5.01
C PHE A 107 3.73 -4.45 -3.49
N TRP A 108 3.05 -5.45 -2.90
CA TRP A 108 3.12 -5.79 -1.48
C TRP A 108 3.25 -7.28 -1.33
N HIS A 109 4.02 -7.72 -0.36
CA HIS A 109 4.23 -9.12 -0.05
C HIS A 109 4.34 -9.31 1.45
N TYR A 110 3.46 -10.14 2.01
CA TYR A 110 3.45 -10.46 3.43
C TYR A 110 3.04 -11.92 3.62
N PRO A 111 4.00 -12.87 3.57
CA PRO A 111 3.72 -14.31 3.63
C PRO A 111 3.55 -14.80 5.08
N HIS A 112 2.85 -14.02 5.92
CA HIS A 112 2.69 -14.28 7.35
C HIS A 112 1.25 -14.11 7.77
N TYR A 113 0.88 -14.78 8.87
CA TYR A 113 -0.37 -14.51 9.55
C TYR A 113 -0.24 -13.28 10.45
N ASN A 114 -1.33 -12.56 10.63
CA ASN A 114 -1.44 -11.52 11.64
C ASN A 114 -2.81 -11.61 12.37
N GLU A 115 -2.99 -10.79 13.40
CA GLU A 115 -4.20 -10.83 14.24
C GLU A 115 -5.43 -10.20 13.57
N HIS A 116 -5.30 -9.57 12.41
CA HIS A 116 -6.43 -8.91 11.75
C HIS A 116 -7.31 -9.94 11.02
N PRO A 117 -8.66 -9.91 11.25
CA PRO A 117 -9.55 -10.94 10.71
C PRO A 117 -9.59 -11.04 9.18
N SER A 118 -9.28 -9.93 8.49
CA SER A 118 -9.26 -9.87 7.01
C SER A 118 -7.85 -10.00 6.44
N SER A 119 -6.86 -10.32 7.27
CA SER A 119 -5.49 -10.49 6.82
C SER A 119 -5.13 -11.97 6.73
N VAL A 120 -4.77 -12.36 5.54
CA VAL A 120 -4.20 -13.68 5.25
C VAL A 120 -2.86 -13.49 4.55
N PRO A 121 -1.94 -14.46 4.66
CA PRO A 121 -0.66 -14.39 3.93
C PRO A 121 -0.89 -14.14 2.44
N SER A 122 -0.32 -13.07 1.89
CA SER A 122 -0.69 -12.61 0.55
C SER A 122 0.45 -11.91 -0.17
N SER A 123 0.32 -11.86 -1.50
CA SER A 123 1.00 -10.88 -2.37
C SER A 123 -0.03 -10.06 -3.14
N VAL A 124 0.30 -8.82 -3.40
CA VAL A 124 -0.58 -7.90 -4.12
C VAL A 124 0.19 -7.16 -5.20
N ILE A 125 -0.44 -6.97 -6.34
CA ILE A 125 0.00 -6.05 -7.38
C ILE A 125 -1.12 -5.07 -7.68
N ARG A 126 -0.77 -3.77 -7.81
CA ARG A 126 -1.62 -2.73 -8.36
C ARG A 126 -0.98 -2.15 -9.61
N LYS A 127 -1.68 -2.24 -10.75
CA LYS A 127 -1.25 -1.71 -12.05
C LYS A 127 -2.40 -0.92 -12.69
N GLY A 128 -2.20 0.38 -12.82
CA GLY A 128 -3.26 1.27 -13.29
C GLY A 128 -4.53 1.14 -12.42
N PRO A 129 -5.71 0.82 -13.00
CA PRO A 129 -6.93 0.64 -12.25
C PRO A 129 -7.04 -0.74 -11.58
N TRP A 130 -6.24 -1.70 -12.00
CA TRP A 130 -6.34 -3.08 -11.55
C TRP A 130 -5.56 -3.35 -10.27
N LYS A 131 -6.17 -4.12 -9.37
CA LYS A 131 -5.53 -4.66 -8.18
C LYS A 131 -5.82 -6.15 -8.08
N LEU A 132 -4.76 -6.96 -8.06
CA LEU A 132 -4.84 -8.39 -7.85
C LEU A 132 -4.26 -8.72 -6.48
N ILE A 133 -4.99 -9.54 -5.72
CA ILE A 133 -4.57 -10.10 -4.43
C ILE A 133 -4.45 -11.61 -4.60
N GLU A 134 -3.25 -12.15 -4.41
CA GLU A 134 -3.00 -13.58 -4.35
C GLU A 134 -2.79 -13.99 -2.90
N THR A 135 -3.69 -14.82 -2.37
CA THR A 135 -3.61 -15.36 -1.02
C THR A 135 -2.95 -16.73 -1.03
N PHE A 136 -2.22 -17.09 0.02
CA PHE A 136 -1.46 -18.33 0.11
C PHE A 136 -2.14 -19.38 0.98
N ASP A 137 -2.85 -18.95 2.04
CA ASP A 137 -3.58 -19.84 2.92
C ASP A 137 -4.81 -19.12 3.52
N PRO A 138 -6.04 -19.52 3.08
CA PRO A 138 -6.29 -20.41 1.94
C PRO A 138 -5.81 -19.82 0.62
N ALA A 139 -5.35 -20.66 -0.29
CA ALA A 139 -4.93 -20.22 -1.61
C ALA A 139 -6.10 -19.66 -2.41
N GLY A 140 -5.92 -18.50 -3.01
CA GLY A 140 -6.97 -17.82 -3.76
C GLY A 140 -6.45 -16.62 -4.56
N ILE A 141 -7.29 -16.13 -5.45
CA ILE A 141 -7.02 -14.93 -6.25
C ILE A 141 -8.28 -14.08 -6.28
N GLU A 142 -8.11 -12.80 -6.01
CA GLU A 142 -9.13 -11.77 -6.15
C GLU A 142 -8.62 -10.68 -7.11
N LEU A 143 -9.51 -10.16 -7.95
CA LEU A 143 -9.20 -9.08 -8.89
C LEU A 143 -10.24 -7.96 -8.79
N TYR A 144 -9.78 -6.74 -8.64
CA TYR A 144 -10.64 -5.56 -8.52
C TYR A 144 -10.25 -4.47 -9.52
N ASN A 145 -11.26 -3.75 -10.02
CA ASN A 145 -11.06 -2.53 -10.80
C ASN A 145 -11.34 -1.31 -9.91
N LEU A 146 -10.30 -0.73 -9.35
CA LEU A 146 -10.40 0.38 -8.38
C LEU A 146 -10.89 1.71 -9.00
N ALA A 147 -10.94 1.84 -10.33
CA ALA A 147 -11.52 3.02 -10.97
C ALA A 147 -13.05 3.04 -10.87
N THR A 148 -13.68 1.85 -10.78
CA THR A 148 -15.15 1.70 -10.73
C THR A 148 -15.62 1.11 -9.41
N ASP A 149 -14.74 0.46 -8.65
CA ASP A 149 -15.04 -0.23 -7.39
C ASP A 149 -13.91 -0.04 -6.38
N VAL A 150 -13.81 1.15 -5.83
CA VAL A 150 -12.81 1.49 -4.80
C VAL A 150 -13.03 0.73 -3.49
N SER A 151 -14.24 0.22 -3.29
CA SER A 151 -14.65 -0.54 -2.10
C SER A 151 -14.38 -2.05 -2.22
N GLU A 152 -13.84 -2.51 -3.35
CA GLU A 152 -13.45 -3.91 -3.58
C GLU A 152 -14.59 -4.89 -3.27
N THR A 153 -15.79 -4.56 -3.77
CA THR A 153 -17.02 -5.34 -3.51
C THR A 153 -17.28 -6.42 -4.55
N LYS A 154 -16.74 -6.25 -5.76
CA LYS A 154 -16.97 -7.15 -6.90
C LYS A 154 -15.67 -7.79 -7.37
N ASP A 155 -15.47 -9.03 -7.00
CA ASP A 155 -14.35 -9.83 -7.54
C ASP A 155 -14.56 -10.14 -9.02
N LEU A 156 -13.59 -9.76 -9.84
CA LEU A 156 -13.58 -9.92 -11.29
C LEU A 156 -12.63 -11.05 -11.76
N ALA A 157 -12.02 -11.81 -10.86
CA ALA A 157 -11.00 -12.79 -11.20
C ALA A 157 -11.54 -13.84 -12.21
N ALA A 158 -12.77 -14.31 -12.02
CA ALA A 158 -13.39 -15.27 -12.94
C ALA A 158 -13.83 -14.64 -14.28
N ALA A 159 -14.15 -13.34 -14.29
CA ALA A 159 -14.61 -12.63 -15.48
C ALA A 159 -13.46 -12.13 -16.36
N GLU A 160 -12.28 -11.90 -15.77
CA GLU A 160 -11.11 -11.27 -16.41
C GLU A 160 -9.86 -12.17 -16.36
N PRO A 161 -9.91 -13.44 -16.85
CA PRO A 161 -8.80 -14.38 -16.70
C PRO A 161 -7.52 -13.95 -17.41
N ALA A 162 -7.62 -13.18 -18.49
CA ALA A 162 -6.46 -12.65 -19.19
C ALA A 162 -5.71 -11.61 -18.36
N THR A 163 -6.44 -10.70 -17.72
CA THR A 163 -5.90 -9.68 -16.80
C THR A 163 -5.27 -10.34 -15.59
N VAL A 164 -5.91 -11.37 -15.02
CA VAL A 164 -5.34 -12.18 -13.92
C VAL A 164 -4.01 -12.77 -14.34
N ALA A 165 -3.95 -13.42 -15.51
CA ALA A 165 -2.72 -14.07 -15.98
C ALA A 165 -1.58 -13.07 -16.21
N GLU A 166 -1.88 -11.88 -16.76
CA GLU A 166 -0.91 -10.80 -16.94
C GLU A 166 -0.33 -10.34 -15.61
N LEU A 167 -1.21 -9.95 -14.67
CA LEU A 167 -0.80 -9.40 -13.38
C LEU A 167 -0.05 -10.42 -12.53
N ARG A 168 -0.47 -11.69 -12.54
CA ARG A 168 0.26 -12.76 -11.84
C ARG A 168 1.66 -12.94 -12.39
N ARG A 169 1.81 -12.97 -13.71
CA ARG A 169 3.15 -13.08 -14.33
C ARG A 169 4.06 -11.92 -13.88
N GLU A 170 3.54 -10.72 -13.82
CA GLU A 170 4.31 -9.55 -13.37
C GLU A 170 4.63 -9.62 -11.87
N LEU A 171 3.67 -10.04 -11.04
CA LEU A 171 3.86 -10.26 -9.60
C LEU A 171 4.91 -11.34 -9.33
N ASP A 172 4.88 -12.45 -10.09
CA ASP A 172 5.87 -13.53 -10.00
C ASP A 172 7.27 -13.05 -10.40
N ALA A 173 7.36 -12.28 -11.49
CA ALA A 173 8.62 -11.71 -11.94
C ALA A 173 9.22 -10.78 -10.87
N TRP A 174 8.39 -9.93 -10.26
CA TRP A 174 8.82 -9.05 -9.16
C TRP A 174 9.28 -9.85 -7.94
N ARG A 175 8.49 -10.85 -7.49
CA ARG A 175 8.87 -11.72 -6.34
C ARG A 175 10.23 -12.38 -6.57
N ASN A 176 10.48 -12.86 -7.77
CA ASN A 176 11.77 -13.48 -8.12
C ASN A 176 12.91 -12.45 -8.12
N ALA A 177 12.66 -11.25 -8.67
CA ALA A 177 13.66 -10.20 -8.76
C ALA A 177 14.13 -9.68 -7.40
N VAL A 178 13.20 -9.59 -6.43
CA VAL A 178 13.51 -9.11 -5.07
C VAL A 178 13.88 -10.24 -4.10
N GLY A 179 13.87 -11.49 -4.53
CA GLY A 179 14.10 -12.64 -3.66
C GLY A 179 13.05 -12.78 -2.55
N ALA A 180 11.77 -12.51 -2.88
CA ALA A 180 10.69 -12.53 -1.90
C ALA A 180 10.60 -13.90 -1.20
N GLU A 181 10.49 -13.88 0.12
CA GLU A 181 10.38 -15.09 0.92
C GLU A 181 9.08 -15.85 0.59
N LYS A 182 9.18 -17.17 0.55
CA LYS A 182 8.02 -18.04 0.33
C LYS A 182 7.45 -18.50 1.66
N MET A 183 6.13 -18.57 1.73
CA MET A 183 5.46 -19.26 2.83
C MET A 183 5.79 -20.76 2.73
N LEU A 184 6.46 -21.29 3.74
CA LEU A 184 6.80 -22.70 3.83
C LEU A 184 5.94 -23.39 4.89
N PRO A 185 5.59 -24.67 4.73
CA PRO A 185 4.95 -25.43 5.78
C PRO A 185 5.82 -25.44 7.05
N ASN A 186 5.20 -25.24 8.21
CA ASN A 186 5.89 -25.38 9.48
C ASN A 186 6.10 -26.89 9.77
N PRO A 187 7.34 -27.39 9.81
CA PRO A 187 7.60 -28.82 10.07
C PRO A 187 7.20 -29.24 11.50
N ASP A 188 7.13 -28.30 12.42
CA ASP A 188 6.76 -28.53 13.83
C ASP A 188 5.27 -28.29 14.10
N TYR A 189 4.47 -28.09 13.04
CA TYR A 189 3.03 -27.86 13.18
C TYR A 189 2.30 -29.15 13.57
N ASP A 190 1.72 -29.14 14.77
CA ASP A 190 0.84 -30.21 15.25
C ASP A 190 -0.62 -29.71 15.27
N PRO A 191 -1.49 -30.20 14.39
CA PRO A 191 -2.89 -29.79 14.33
C PRO A 191 -3.71 -30.18 15.58
N SER A 192 -3.21 -31.10 16.41
CA SER A 192 -3.86 -31.49 17.67
C SER A 192 -3.59 -30.49 18.81
N VAL A 193 -2.56 -29.69 18.70
CA VAL A 193 -2.20 -28.64 19.66
C VAL A 193 -2.97 -27.39 19.35
N GLN A 194 -4.12 -27.16 20.02
CA GLN A 194 -4.81 -25.88 19.88
C GLN A 194 -3.97 -24.75 20.47
N PRO A 195 -3.81 -23.61 19.75
CA PRO A 195 -3.14 -22.45 20.33
C PRO A 195 -3.85 -22.03 21.61
N ALA A 196 -3.07 -21.83 22.68
CA ALA A 196 -3.61 -21.42 23.97
C ALA A 196 -4.47 -20.16 23.78
N LYS A 197 -5.77 -20.24 24.16
CA LYS A 197 -6.66 -19.07 24.09
C LYS A 197 -6.03 -17.93 24.87
N LYS A 198 -5.58 -16.88 24.21
CA LYS A 198 -5.10 -15.66 24.88
C LYS A 198 -6.19 -15.20 25.86
N LYS A 199 -5.90 -15.20 27.16
CA LYS A 199 -6.82 -14.65 28.17
C LYS A 199 -7.08 -13.21 27.79
N LYS A 200 -8.36 -12.86 27.51
CA LYS A 200 -8.78 -11.47 27.35
C LYS A 200 -8.31 -10.71 28.58
N GLN A 201 -7.32 -9.84 28.45
CA GLN A 201 -7.00 -8.89 29.50
C GLN A 201 -8.27 -8.05 29.71
N LYS A 202 -8.88 -8.20 30.89
CA LYS A 202 -9.93 -7.28 31.33
C LYS A 202 -9.26 -5.91 31.45
N THR A 203 -9.60 -5.01 30.52
CA THR A 203 -9.28 -3.59 30.67
C THR A 203 -10.03 -3.13 31.91
N VAL A 204 -9.32 -2.92 32.99
CA VAL A 204 -9.82 -2.18 34.15
C VAL A 204 -9.97 -0.75 33.62
N ARG A 205 -11.22 -0.31 33.47
CA ARG A 205 -11.55 1.10 33.29
C ARG A 205 -11.62 1.69 34.70
N ASP A 206 -10.65 2.47 35.09
CA ASP A 206 -10.74 3.48 36.13
C ASP A 206 -11.21 4.81 35.53
#